data_bbaa7beae8eb4958219025b1a70a3f0d
#
_entry.id   bbaa7beae8eb4958219025b1a70a3f0d
#
_cell.length_a   1.000
_cell.length_b   1.000
_cell.length_c   1.000
_cell.angle_alpha   90.00
_cell.angle_beta   90.00
_cell.angle_gamma   90.00
#
_symmetry.space_group_name_H-M   'P 1'
#
loop_
_entity.id
_entity.type
_entity.pdbx_description
1 polymer ?
#
loop_
_entity_poly.entity_id
_entity_poly.type
_entity_poly.pdbx_seq_one_letter_code
_entity_poly.pdbx_strand_id
1 'polypeptide(L)'
;MLRRFFVFRLSLAAAFSWVPLEKALAHSPYRFWDVFRKINMQILTSHADYVGDDIGDAWVASLRENLPLSRAMVSRARDMTRIASLIKTDQVKMAVLSYEHARLMFTGEPPFEDFAPLPLEILVDNGKYLLVTRPNLPLYHGFLVTTALMEDAEKLQLVNPEKGRFGMAVHAGAQVYYRGEKLEPPTAPK
;
A
#
# COMPACT_ATOMS: atom_id res chain seq x y z
N MET A 1 -19.40 -22.16 77.92
CA MET A 1 -18.12 -21.53 77.56
C MET A 1 -17.79 -21.93 76.12
N LEU A 2 -18.03 -21.04 75.12
CA LEU A 2 -17.46 -21.09 73.77
C LEU A 2 -18.27 -20.09 72.88
N ARG A 3 -17.98 -18.83 73.07
CA ARG A 3 -18.45 -17.79 72.10
C ARG A 3 -17.48 -16.63 72.17
N ARG A 4 -16.39 -16.70 71.45
CA ARG A 4 -15.51 -15.54 71.18
C ARG A 4 -14.34 -15.99 70.32
N PHE A 5 -14.55 -16.25 69.00
CA PHE A 5 -13.45 -16.28 68.01
C PHE A 5 -14.07 -16.31 66.58
N PHE A 6 -14.82 -15.26 66.19
CA PHE A 6 -15.31 -15.21 64.80
C PHE A 6 -15.46 -13.77 64.29
N VAL A 7 -14.58 -12.87 64.59
CA VAL A 7 -14.69 -11.49 64.07
C VAL A 7 -13.35 -10.92 63.61
N PHE A 8 -12.38 -11.67 63.12
CA PHE A 8 -11.11 -11.11 62.66
C PHE A 8 -10.58 -11.74 61.38
N ARG A 9 -11.44 -11.98 60.35
CA ARG A 9 -10.95 -12.37 59.03
C ARG A 9 -11.75 -11.82 57.87
N LEU A 10 -12.20 -10.59 57.90
CA LEU A 10 -12.95 -9.97 56.80
C LEU A 10 -12.47 -8.54 56.47
N SER A 11 -11.18 -8.25 56.62
CA SER A 11 -10.65 -6.90 56.33
C SER A 11 -9.41 -6.87 55.45
N LEU A 12 -9.12 -7.92 54.67
CA LEU A 12 -7.93 -7.92 53.80
C LEU A 12 -8.23 -8.20 52.32
N ALA A 13 -9.44 -8.05 51.86
CA ALA A 13 -9.84 -8.32 50.47
C ALA A 13 -10.23 -7.06 49.67
N ALA A 14 -10.07 -5.85 50.21
CA ALA A 14 -10.52 -4.62 49.55
C ALA A 14 -9.39 -3.67 49.08
N ALA A 15 -8.13 -4.10 49.09
CA ALA A 15 -7.00 -3.22 48.75
C ALA A 15 -6.31 -3.53 47.40
N PHE A 16 -6.93 -4.38 46.57
CA PHE A 16 -6.28 -4.80 45.28
C PHE A 16 -7.02 -4.37 44.02
N SER A 17 -7.88 -3.36 44.05
CA SER A 17 -8.70 -2.96 42.89
C SER A 17 -8.41 -1.57 42.36
N TRP A 18 -7.21 -1.03 42.55
CA TRP A 18 -6.80 0.23 41.90
C TRP A 18 -5.47 0.03 41.16
N VAL A 19 -5.44 -0.88 40.22
CA VAL A 19 -4.44 -0.84 39.14
C VAL A 19 -5.08 0.01 38.04
N PRO A 20 -4.52 1.19 37.71
CA PRO A 20 -5.07 1.99 36.63
C PRO A 20 -4.97 1.21 35.33
N LEU A 21 -6.13 0.93 34.73
CA LEU A 21 -6.31 0.21 33.46
C LEU A 21 -5.78 1.00 32.24
N GLU A 22 -5.14 2.15 32.50
CA GLU A 22 -4.71 3.07 31.43
C GLU A 22 -3.44 2.64 30.66
N LYS A 23 -2.73 1.60 31.10
CA LYS A 23 -1.52 1.14 30.41
C LYS A 23 -1.71 -0.06 29.49
N ALA A 24 -2.91 -0.63 29.40
CA ALA A 24 -3.18 -1.75 28.51
C ALA A 24 -3.49 -1.37 27.05
N LEU A 25 -3.60 -0.06 26.73
CA LEU A 25 -3.88 0.44 25.39
C LEU A 25 -2.64 0.73 24.54
N ALA A 26 -1.43 0.42 25.05
CA ALA A 26 -0.19 0.83 24.42
C ALA A 26 0.26 0.01 23.21
N HIS A 27 -0.37 -1.11 22.89
CA HIS A 27 0.00 -1.96 21.77
C HIS A 27 -1.21 -2.31 20.89
N SER A 28 -1.85 -1.29 20.32
CA SER A 28 -2.74 -1.52 19.20
C SER A 28 -1.92 -2.02 18.01
N PRO A 29 -2.22 -3.21 17.44
CA PRO A 29 -1.55 -3.69 16.24
C PRO A 29 -1.66 -2.69 15.07
N TYR A 30 -2.64 -1.79 15.08
CA TYR A 30 -2.82 -0.74 14.09
C TYR A 30 -1.67 0.27 14.03
N ARG A 31 -1.07 0.65 15.14
CA ARG A 31 0.07 1.59 15.16
C ARG A 31 1.33 1.00 14.53
N PHE A 32 1.57 -0.29 14.74
CA PHE A 32 2.69 -1.00 14.13
C PHE A 32 2.55 -1.07 12.60
N TRP A 33 1.33 -1.35 12.10
CA TRP A 33 1.04 -1.38 10.67
C TRP A 33 1.20 -0.01 10.00
N ASP A 34 0.83 1.06 10.68
CA ASP A 34 1.03 2.42 10.16
C ASP A 34 2.50 2.78 10.01
N VAL A 35 3.33 2.46 11.01
CA VAL A 35 4.78 2.66 10.94
C VAL A 35 5.39 1.79 9.84
N PHE A 36 4.99 0.52 9.77
CA PHE A 36 5.47 -0.41 8.76
C PHE A 36 5.18 0.07 7.33
N ARG A 37 3.97 0.56 7.08
CA ARG A 37 3.55 1.11 5.78
C ARG A 37 4.30 2.38 5.39
N LYS A 38 4.70 3.19 6.36
CA LYS A 38 5.50 4.40 6.11
C LYS A 38 6.96 4.10 5.79
N ILE A 39 7.49 2.99 6.30
CA ILE A 39 8.90 2.61 6.13
C ILE A 39 9.12 1.78 4.87
N ASN A 40 8.15 0.96 4.47
CA ASN A 40 8.28 0.04 3.36
C ASN A 40 7.35 0.43 2.21
N MET A 41 7.88 0.47 1.00
CA MET A 41 7.08 0.65 -0.20
C MET A 41 6.31 -0.64 -0.48
N GLN A 42 4.98 -0.59 -0.33
CA GLN A 42 4.12 -1.75 -0.56
C GLN A 42 3.47 -1.68 -1.94
N ILE A 43 3.57 -2.78 -2.67
CA ILE A 43 2.86 -2.99 -3.93
C ILE A 43 1.85 -4.11 -3.68
N LEU A 44 0.56 -3.80 -3.86
CA LEU A 44 -0.51 -4.78 -3.72
C LEU A 44 -0.59 -5.68 -4.95
N THR A 45 -0.76 -6.95 -4.68
CA THR A 45 -1.18 -7.98 -5.64
C THR A 45 -2.36 -8.76 -5.09
N SER A 46 -2.93 -9.66 -5.87
CA SER A 46 -4.04 -10.50 -5.44
C SER A 46 -3.70 -11.97 -5.55
N HIS A 47 -3.97 -12.74 -4.51
CA HIS A 47 -3.89 -14.20 -4.56
C HIS A 47 -4.85 -14.82 -5.59
N ALA A 48 -5.92 -14.13 -5.97
CA ALA A 48 -6.86 -14.59 -7.00
C ALA A 48 -6.33 -14.37 -8.43
N ASP A 49 -5.25 -13.60 -8.61
CA ASP A 49 -4.60 -13.31 -9.89
C ASP A 49 -3.12 -13.72 -9.83
N TYR A 50 -2.86 -14.99 -10.08
CA TYR A 50 -1.50 -15.55 -10.01
C TYR A 50 -0.53 -14.85 -10.96
N VAL A 51 -0.98 -14.47 -12.15
CA VAL A 51 -0.12 -13.79 -13.13
C VAL A 51 0.25 -12.39 -12.63
N GLY A 52 -0.73 -11.65 -12.09
CA GLY A 52 -0.49 -10.34 -11.49
C GLY A 52 0.39 -10.43 -10.24
N ASP A 53 0.32 -11.53 -9.49
CA ASP A 53 1.17 -11.77 -8.32
C ASP A 53 2.63 -12.01 -8.73
N ASP A 54 2.87 -12.86 -9.74
CA ASP A 54 4.22 -13.11 -10.29
C ASP A 54 4.85 -11.84 -10.89
N ILE A 55 4.04 -11.02 -11.58
CA ILE A 55 4.48 -9.71 -12.09
C ILE A 55 4.86 -8.77 -10.94
N GLY A 56 4.07 -8.75 -9.89
CA GLY A 56 4.35 -7.97 -8.69
C GLY A 56 5.66 -8.36 -8.02
N ASP A 57 5.94 -9.66 -7.90
CA ASP A 57 7.21 -10.16 -7.39
C ASP A 57 8.39 -9.74 -8.27
N ALA A 58 8.26 -9.83 -9.61
CA ALA A 58 9.30 -9.41 -10.54
C ALA A 58 9.58 -7.89 -10.45
N TRP A 59 8.52 -7.07 -10.37
CA TRP A 59 8.68 -5.62 -10.24
C TRP A 59 9.28 -5.23 -8.89
N VAL A 60 8.88 -5.89 -7.80
CA VAL A 60 9.49 -5.67 -6.48
C VAL A 60 10.96 -6.10 -6.46
N ALA A 61 11.32 -7.18 -7.14
CA ALA A 61 12.72 -7.59 -7.26
C ALA A 61 13.57 -6.51 -7.95
N SER A 62 13.09 -5.97 -9.07
CA SER A 62 13.73 -4.85 -9.78
C SER A 62 13.83 -3.59 -8.90
N LEU A 63 12.76 -3.25 -8.19
CA LEU A 63 12.78 -2.11 -7.26
C LEU A 63 13.78 -2.28 -6.11
N ARG A 64 13.97 -3.50 -5.61
CA ARG A 64 14.99 -3.76 -4.58
C ARG A 64 16.40 -3.62 -5.09
N GLU A 65 16.63 -3.94 -6.35
CA GLU A 65 17.92 -3.79 -7.02
C GLU A 65 18.21 -2.32 -7.34
N ASN A 66 17.29 -1.64 -8.03
CA ASN A 66 17.52 -0.30 -8.59
C ASN A 66 17.13 0.85 -7.63
N LEU A 67 16.32 0.57 -6.59
CA LEU A 67 15.88 1.53 -5.58
C LEU A 67 15.88 0.91 -4.17
N PRO A 68 17.04 0.44 -3.65
CA PRO A 68 17.11 -0.36 -2.42
C PRO A 68 16.56 0.37 -1.18
N LEU A 69 16.66 1.70 -1.13
CA LEU A 69 16.13 2.50 -0.02
C LEU A 69 14.60 2.48 0.07
N SER A 70 13.92 2.08 -1.01
CA SER A 70 12.45 1.93 -1.00
C SER A 70 11.99 0.81 -0.09
N ARG A 71 12.83 -0.19 0.19
CA ARG A 71 12.47 -1.41 0.90
C ARG A 71 11.19 -2.03 0.31
N ALA A 72 11.12 -2.06 -1.01
CA ALA A 72 9.94 -2.51 -1.73
C ALA A 72 9.55 -3.94 -1.33
N MET A 73 8.25 -4.19 -1.21
CA MET A 73 7.70 -5.50 -0.90
C MET A 73 6.32 -5.71 -1.51
N VAL A 74 6.03 -6.96 -1.85
CA VAL A 74 4.69 -7.36 -2.25
C VAL A 74 3.81 -7.54 -1.02
N SER A 75 2.61 -7.00 -1.08
CA SER A 75 1.54 -7.24 -0.11
C SER A 75 0.37 -7.89 -0.85
N ARG A 76 -0.02 -9.10 -0.42
CA ARG A 76 -1.02 -9.91 -1.11
C ARG A 76 -2.39 -9.73 -0.50
N ALA A 77 -3.32 -9.22 -1.29
CA ALA A 77 -4.73 -9.19 -0.93
C ALA A 77 -5.40 -10.52 -1.28
N ARG A 78 -6.48 -10.86 -0.57
CA ARG A 78 -7.25 -12.06 -0.86
C ARG A 78 -7.85 -12.02 -2.27
N ASP A 79 -8.39 -10.86 -2.66
CA ASP A 79 -9.10 -10.64 -3.91
C ASP A 79 -8.98 -9.17 -4.38
N MET A 80 -9.46 -8.89 -5.58
CA MET A 80 -9.42 -7.55 -6.18
C MET A 80 -10.31 -6.52 -5.45
N THR A 81 -11.42 -6.96 -4.85
CA THR A 81 -12.29 -6.09 -4.04
C THR A 81 -11.55 -5.57 -2.81
N ARG A 82 -10.72 -6.43 -2.19
CA ARG A 82 -9.85 -6.00 -1.09
C ARG A 82 -8.79 -4.99 -1.55
N ILE A 83 -8.23 -5.15 -2.74
CA ILE A 83 -7.31 -4.15 -3.33
C ILE A 83 -8.04 -2.81 -3.49
N ALA A 84 -9.22 -2.80 -4.09
CA ALA A 84 -10.02 -1.58 -4.27
C ALA A 84 -10.28 -0.87 -2.93
N SER A 85 -10.68 -1.63 -1.89
CA SER A 85 -10.88 -1.11 -0.54
C SER A 85 -9.63 -0.47 0.06
N LEU A 86 -8.47 -1.12 -0.06
CA LEU A 86 -7.20 -0.63 0.50
C LEU A 86 -6.70 0.63 -0.22
N ILE A 87 -6.89 0.71 -1.54
CA ILE A 87 -6.58 1.91 -2.33
C ILE A 87 -7.56 3.04 -1.98
N LYS A 88 -8.88 2.76 -1.93
CA LYS A 88 -9.90 3.77 -1.59
C LYS A 88 -9.64 4.44 -0.25
N THR A 89 -9.27 3.63 0.74
CA THR A 89 -8.98 4.11 2.10
C THR A 89 -7.57 4.62 2.31
N ASP A 90 -6.78 4.74 1.23
CA ASP A 90 -5.40 5.23 1.25
C ASP A 90 -4.44 4.44 2.16
N GLN A 91 -4.78 3.18 2.40
CA GLN A 91 -3.95 2.30 3.23
C GLN A 91 -2.73 1.77 2.48
N VAL A 92 -2.82 1.63 1.15
CA VAL A 92 -1.71 1.31 0.26
C VAL A 92 -1.79 2.20 -0.97
N LYS A 93 -0.63 2.59 -1.48
CA LYS A 93 -0.52 3.60 -2.55
C LYS A 93 -0.51 2.99 -3.94
N MET A 94 -0.01 1.75 -4.09
CA MET A 94 0.26 1.15 -5.39
C MET A 94 -0.29 -0.27 -5.47
N ALA A 95 -0.76 -0.65 -6.66
CA ALA A 95 -1.21 -2.01 -6.94
C ALA A 95 -0.86 -2.45 -8.36
N VAL A 96 -0.64 -3.75 -8.55
CA VAL A 96 -0.56 -4.40 -9.84
C VAL A 96 -1.97 -4.85 -10.23
N LEU A 97 -2.46 -4.36 -11.34
CA LEU A 97 -3.79 -4.68 -11.85
C LEU A 97 -3.73 -5.08 -13.32
N SER A 98 -4.47 -6.13 -13.71
CA SER A 98 -4.72 -6.38 -15.13
C SER A 98 -5.47 -5.20 -15.76
N TYR A 99 -5.38 -5.05 -17.07
CA TYR A 99 -6.10 -3.99 -17.81
C TYR A 99 -7.59 -3.98 -17.49
N GLU A 100 -8.20 -5.16 -17.39
CA GLU A 100 -9.62 -5.29 -17.08
C GLU A 100 -9.95 -4.79 -15.68
N HIS A 101 -9.22 -5.27 -14.66
CA HIS A 101 -9.46 -4.85 -13.27
C HIS A 101 -9.17 -3.35 -13.08
N ALA A 102 -8.11 -2.83 -13.69
CA ALA A 102 -7.80 -1.41 -13.64
C ALA A 102 -8.92 -0.54 -14.23
N ARG A 103 -9.46 -0.95 -15.41
CA ARG A 103 -10.59 -0.28 -16.04
C ARG A 103 -11.85 -0.33 -15.17
N LEU A 104 -12.23 -1.51 -14.69
CA LEU A 104 -13.44 -1.69 -13.87
C LEU A 104 -13.36 -0.88 -12.56
N MET A 105 -12.20 -0.86 -11.88
CA MET A 105 -12.01 -0.06 -10.68
C MET A 105 -12.05 1.44 -10.97
N PHE A 106 -11.47 1.88 -12.08
CA PHE A 106 -11.43 3.29 -12.46
C PHE A 106 -12.80 3.81 -12.85
N THR A 107 -13.59 3.02 -13.64
CA THR A 107 -14.92 3.42 -14.10
C THR A 107 -16.01 3.19 -13.05
N GLY A 108 -15.78 2.30 -12.09
CA GLY A 108 -16.77 1.93 -11.08
C GLY A 108 -17.79 0.92 -11.57
N GLU A 109 -17.39 0.11 -12.53
CA GLU A 109 -18.23 -0.98 -13.00
C GLU A 109 -18.19 -2.18 -12.02
N PRO A 110 -19.24 -3.05 -12.04
CA PRO A 110 -19.22 -4.26 -11.22
C PRO A 110 -17.95 -5.10 -11.37
N PRO A 111 -17.39 -5.63 -10.29
CA PRO A 111 -17.89 -5.66 -8.91
C PRO A 111 -17.36 -4.51 -8.02
N PHE A 112 -16.98 -3.37 -8.59
CA PHE A 112 -16.30 -2.28 -7.87
C PHE A 112 -17.17 -1.02 -7.66
N GLU A 113 -18.45 -1.08 -7.91
CA GLU A 113 -19.40 0.03 -7.78
C GLU A 113 -19.39 0.70 -6.39
N ASP A 114 -19.21 -0.08 -5.32
CA ASP A 114 -19.13 0.42 -3.95
C ASP A 114 -17.84 1.24 -3.66
N PHE A 115 -16.83 1.07 -4.52
CA PHE A 115 -15.53 1.74 -4.36
C PHE A 115 -15.35 2.92 -5.31
N ALA A 116 -16.18 3.02 -6.32
CA ALA A 116 -16.00 3.84 -7.48
C ALA A 116 -16.51 5.29 -7.36
N PRO A 117 -16.04 6.14 -8.28
CA PRO A 117 -14.85 5.91 -9.10
C PRO A 117 -13.57 5.98 -8.27
N LEU A 118 -12.59 5.08 -8.55
CA LEU A 118 -11.27 5.18 -7.96
C LEU A 118 -10.38 6.06 -8.86
N PRO A 119 -9.84 7.17 -8.36
CA PRO A 119 -8.91 7.99 -9.13
C PRO A 119 -7.56 7.26 -9.21
N LEU A 120 -7.36 6.48 -10.27
CA LEU A 120 -6.13 5.74 -10.53
C LEU A 120 -5.30 6.46 -11.59
N GLU A 121 -3.97 6.44 -11.40
CA GLU A 121 -2.97 6.91 -12.33
C GLU A 121 -1.94 5.79 -12.60
N ILE A 122 -1.34 5.79 -13.79
CA ILE A 122 -0.44 4.75 -14.25
C ILE A 122 1.01 5.17 -13.97
N LEU A 123 1.80 4.28 -13.39
CA LEU A 123 3.25 4.43 -13.26
C LEU A 123 3.99 3.71 -14.39
N VAL A 124 3.73 2.41 -14.57
CA VAL A 124 4.29 1.59 -15.64
C VAL A 124 3.25 0.64 -16.21
N ASP A 125 3.50 0.18 -17.44
CA ASP A 125 2.63 -0.68 -18.24
C ASP A 125 3.49 -1.80 -18.88
N ASN A 126 3.06 -3.06 -18.81
CA ASN A 126 3.74 -4.17 -19.50
C ASN A 126 2.91 -4.74 -20.67
N GLY A 127 1.93 -4.00 -21.17
CA GLY A 127 1.07 -4.43 -22.27
C GLY A 127 -0.14 -5.29 -21.84
N LYS A 128 -0.21 -5.74 -20.57
CA LYS A 128 -1.31 -6.52 -20.00
C LYS A 128 -1.68 -6.10 -18.57
N TYR A 129 -0.71 -5.66 -17.81
CA TYR A 129 -0.81 -5.24 -16.42
C TYR A 129 -0.27 -3.84 -16.24
N LEU A 130 -0.83 -3.12 -15.30
CA LEU A 130 -0.45 -1.78 -14.90
C LEU A 130 0.04 -1.78 -13.45
N LEU A 131 1.10 -1.05 -13.17
CA LEU A 131 1.32 -0.54 -11.82
C LEU A 131 0.57 0.77 -11.70
N VAL A 132 -0.48 0.75 -10.91
CA VAL A 132 -1.32 1.91 -10.67
C VAL A 132 -1.07 2.51 -9.31
N THR A 133 -1.35 3.79 -9.20
CA THR A 133 -1.31 4.56 -7.95
C THR A 133 -2.49 5.51 -7.86
N ARG A 134 -2.65 6.17 -6.73
CA ARG A 134 -3.56 7.32 -6.61
C ARG A 134 -2.83 8.62 -6.91
N PRO A 135 -3.54 9.70 -7.30
CA PRO A 135 -2.96 11.02 -7.58
C PRO A 135 -2.19 11.64 -6.40
N ASN A 136 -2.46 11.17 -5.17
CA ASN A 136 -1.79 11.65 -3.97
C ASN A 136 -0.43 10.99 -3.68
N LEU A 137 0.07 10.12 -4.56
CA LEU A 137 1.46 9.69 -4.49
C LEU A 137 2.36 10.91 -4.78
N PRO A 138 3.36 11.23 -3.94
CA PRO A 138 4.25 12.34 -4.21
C PRO A 138 4.93 12.23 -5.58
N LEU A 139 5.01 13.32 -6.32
CA LEU A 139 5.60 13.39 -7.65
C LEU A 139 6.98 12.73 -7.73
N TYR A 140 7.85 13.04 -6.77
CA TYR A 140 9.20 12.47 -6.73
C TYR A 140 9.20 10.96 -6.50
N HIS A 141 8.26 10.42 -5.70
CA HIS A 141 8.14 8.97 -5.51
C HIS A 141 7.70 8.26 -6.80
N GLY A 142 6.71 8.82 -7.50
CA GLY A 142 6.29 8.29 -8.80
C GLY A 142 7.42 8.30 -9.82
N PHE A 143 8.21 9.38 -9.88
CA PHE A 143 9.40 9.48 -10.73
C PHE A 143 10.44 8.39 -10.39
N LEU A 144 10.80 8.23 -9.11
CA LEU A 144 11.79 7.24 -8.69
C LEU A 144 11.35 5.80 -8.98
N VAL A 145 10.08 5.46 -8.69
CA VAL A 145 9.54 4.12 -8.96
C VAL A 145 9.56 3.81 -10.45
N THR A 146 9.11 4.76 -11.27
CA THR A 146 9.13 4.60 -12.73
C THR A 146 10.55 4.46 -13.25
N THR A 147 11.47 5.33 -12.82
CA THR A 147 12.87 5.26 -13.20
C THR A 147 13.47 3.89 -12.87
N ALA A 148 13.33 3.44 -11.62
CA ALA A 148 13.92 2.19 -11.17
C ALA A 148 13.36 0.95 -11.91
N LEU A 149 12.07 0.92 -12.22
CA LEU A 149 11.49 -0.18 -13.00
C LEU A 149 11.92 -0.14 -14.47
N MET A 150 12.05 1.04 -15.03
CA MET A 150 12.44 1.23 -16.43
C MET A 150 13.92 0.90 -16.70
N GLU A 151 14.78 0.82 -15.68
CA GLU A 151 16.15 0.26 -15.82
C GLU A 151 16.11 -1.21 -16.28
N ASP A 152 15.08 -1.95 -15.89
CA ASP A 152 14.83 -3.34 -16.29
C ASP A 152 13.72 -3.47 -17.35
N ALA A 153 13.43 -2.42 -18.13
CA ALA A 153 12.26 -2.37 -19.02
C ALA A 153 12.16 -3.54 -20.00
N GLU A 154 13.27 -3.96 -20.59
CA GLU A 154 13.31 -5.09 -21.52
C GLU A 154 12.97 -6.40 -20.81
N LYS A 155 13.60 -6.68 -19.68
CA LYS A 155 13.37 -7.88 -18.85
C LYS A 155 11.93 -7.96 -18.34
N LEU A 156 11.36 -6.82 -17.94
CA LEU A 156 10.02 -6.71 -17.41
C LEU A 156 8.95 -6.47 -18.49
N GLN A 157 9.37 -6.36 -19.75
CA GLN A 157 8.50 -6.08 -20.90
C GLN A 157 7.69 -4.78 -20.72
N LEU A 158 8.31 -3.74 -20.14
CA LEU A 158 7.63 -2.48 -19.90
C LEU A 158 7.56 -1.64 -21.18
N VAL A 159 6.43 -0.98 -21.35
CA VAL A 159 6.16 -0.06 -22.45
C VAL A 159 5.83 1.33 -21.90
N ASN A 160 6.03 2.35 -22.73
CA ASN A 160 5.67 3.72 -22.36
C ASN A 160 4.13 3.91 -22.47
N PRO A 161 3.41 4.23 -21.39
CA PRO A 161 1.98 4.48 -21.41
C PRO A 161 1.62 5.91 -21.84
N GLU A 162 2.28 6.48 -22.86
CA GLU A 162 2.28 7.91 -23.27
C GLU A 162 0.92 8.62 -23.20
N LYS A 163 -0.17 7.92 -23.50
CA LYS A 163 -1.52 8.49 -23.55
C LYS A 163 -2.44 8.04 -22.41
N GLY A 164 -1.89 7.36 -21.41
CA GLY A 164 -2.70 6.70 -20.41
C GLY A 164 -3.49 5.51 -21.00
N ARG A 165 -4.41 4.96 -20.20
CA ARG A 165 -5.27 3.83 -20.59
C ARG A 165 -6.65 3.99 -20.00
N PHE A 166 -7.69 3.70 -20.77
CA PHE A 166 -9.08 3.67 -20.29
C PHE A 166 -9.54 4.97 -19.61
N GLY A 167 -8.94 6.12 -19.95
CA GLY A 167 -9.20 7.39 -19.29
C GLY A 167 -8.32 7.67 -18.04
N MET A 168 -7.59 6.68 -17.56
CA MET A 168 -6.57 6.90 -16.52
C MET A 168 -5.39 7.65 -17.09
N ALA A 169 -4.97 8.72 -16.40
CA ALA A 169 -3.77 9.47 -16.74
C ALA A 169 -2.50 8.73 -16.31
N VAL A 170 -1.38 9.07 -16.94
CA VAL A 170 -0.07 8.71 -16.43
C VAL A 170 0.26 9.62 -15.25
N HIS A 171 0.76 9.07 -14.15
CA HIS A 171 1.15 9.83 -12.97
C HIS A 171 2.20 10.89 -13.30
N ALA A 172 2.06 12.10 -12.72
CA ALA A 172 2.91 13.24 -13.06
C ALA A 172 4.42 12.93 -12.94
N GLY A 173 4.84 12.18 -11.91
CA GLY A 173 6.23 11.74 -11.75
C GLY A 173 6.69 10.80 -12.85
N ALA A 174 5.83 9.87 -13.29
CA ALA A 174 6.13 8.98 -14.40
C ALA A 174 6.22 9.74 -15.72
N GLN A 175 5.36 10.75 -15.94
CA GLN A 175 5.43 11.63 -17.12
C GLN A 175 6.77 12.35 -17.22
N VAL A 176 7.34 12.83 -16.10
CA VAL A 176 8.67 13.48 -16.07
C VAL A 176 9.71 12.51 -16.62
N TYR A 177 9.71 11.24 -16.14
CA TYR A 177 10.61 10.21 -16.64
C TYR A 177 10.43 9.98 -18.16
N TYR A 178 9.19 9.72 -18.61
CA TYR A 178 8.89 9.42 -20.02
C TYR A 178 9.21 10.55 -20.98
N ARG A 179 9.25 11.79 -20.50
CA ARG A 179 9.71 12.95 -21.28
C ARG A 179 11.23 13.12 -21.29
N GLY A 180 11.98 12.27 -20.58
CA GLY A 180 13.44 12.37 -20.43
C GLY A 180 13.88 13.56 -19.57
N GLU A 181 12.98 14.11 -18.76
CA GLU A 181 13.28 15.21 -17.86
C GLU A 181 13.93 14.70 -16.57
N LYS A 182 14.78 15.53 -15.97
CA LYS A 182 15.38 15.23 -14.64
C LYS A 182 14.55 15.90 -13.55
N LEU A 183 14.38 15.19 -12.44
CA LEU A 183 13.71 15.71 -11.26
C LEU A 183 14.69 15.75 -10.09
N GLU A 184 14.87 16.93 -9.51
CA GLU A 184 15.70 17.08 -8.32
C GLU A 184 14.98 16.57 -7.05
N PRO A 185 15.74 15.99 -6.10
CA PRO A 185 15.16 15.58 -4.83
C PRO A 185 14.52 16.78 -4.11
N PRO A 186 13.38 16.61 -3.45
CA PRO A 186 12.81 17.66 -2.63
C PRO A 186 13.81 18.05 -1.53
N THR A 187 14.05 19.33 -1.36
CA THR A 187 14.87 19.84 -0.25
C THR A 187 14.26 19.39 1.08
N ALA A 188 15.09 18.79 1.94
CA ALA A 188 14.62 18.41 3.26
C ALA A 188 14.06 19.64 4.00
N PRO A 189 12.91 19.52 4.67
CA PRO A 189 12.40 20.59 5.49
C PRO A 189 13.44 20.93 6.56
N LYS A 190 13.75 22.22 6.69
CA LYS A 190 14.66 22.77 7.72
C LYS A 190 14.07 22.61 9.11
#